data_e9c7c7f621d0f6b4a5249f4178b0e373
#
_entry.id   e9c7c7f621d0f6b4a5249f4178b0e373
#
_cell.length_a   1.000
_cell.length_b   1.000
_cell.length_c   1.000
_cell.angle_alpha   90.00
_cell.angle_beta   90.00
_cell.angle_gamma   90.00
#
_symmetry.space_group_name_H-M   'P 1'
#
loop_
_entity.id
_entity.type
_entity.pdbx_description
1 polymer ?
#
loop_
_entity_poly.entity_id
_entity_poly.type
_entity_poly.pdbx_seq_one_letter_code
_entity_poly.pdbx_strand_id
1 'polypeptide(L)'
;MIKTTPFEMVFIIREGMMKYQIPREHYFRMYNKVFDLDLKATTFLVYSYLVCCAGNKGSCWPSLETISRKTGLSVSTVQEHLKILEQRQLISKSRHRIDGGWGKNNVYTLLSLDNPEVYRTPSAPEELPLNIGEELPL
;
A
#
# COMPACT_ATOMS: atom_id res chain seq x y z
N MET A 1 -28.01 -33.80 7.34
CA MET A 1 -26.66 -34.02 7.79
C MET A 1 -25.70 -33.87 6.66
N ILE A 2 -24.71 -33.06 6.87
CA ILE A 2 -23.71 -32.84 5.86
C ILE A 2 -22.62 -33.85 6.02
N LYS A 3 -22.33 -34.55 4.98
CA LYS A 3 -21.27 -35.49 5.04
C LYS A 3 -20.08 -34.90 4.38
N THR A 4 -19.01 -34.71 5.14
CA THR A 4 -17.75 -34.33 4.58
C THR A 4 -17.23 -35.52 3.83
N THR A 5 -16.77 -35.34 2.63
CA THR A 5 -16.21 -36.45 1.89
C THR A 5 -14.93 -36.88 2.58
N PRO A 6 -14.57 -38.17 2.47
CA PRO A 6 -13.33 -38.64 3.09
C PRO A 6 -12.13 -37.84 2.59
N PHE A 7 -12.16 -37.40 1.34
CA PHE A 7 -11.07 -36.61 0.79
C PHE A 7 -10.94 -35.28 1.53
N GLU A 8 -12.05 -34.61 1.79
CA GLU A 8 -12.01 -33.32 2.45
C GLU A 8 -11.55 -33.46 3.89
N MET A 9 -12.00 -34.48 4.58
CA MET A 9 -11.56 -34.70 5.94
C MET A 9 -10.07 -35.01 6.01
N VAL A 10 -9.59 -35.86 5.11
CA VAL A 10 -8.19 -36.19 5.07
C VAL A 10 -7.35 -34.96 4.77
N PHE A 11 -7.82 -34.13 3.87
CA PHE A 11 -7.12 -32.90 3.52
C PHE A 11 -7.00 -31.98 4.73
N ILE A 12 -8.10 -31.76 5.43
CA ILE A 12 -8.10 -30.87 6.60
C ILE A 12 -7.18 -31.40 7.69
N ILE A 13 -7.27 -32.69 7.97
CA ILE A 13 -6.47 -33.29 9.02
C ILE A 13 -4.99 -33.28 8.63
N ARG A 14 -4.70 -33.63 7.40
CA ARG A 14 -3.32 -33.70 6.94
C ARG A 14 -2.64 -32.37 6.98
N GLU A 15 -3.33 -31.32 6.56
CA GLU A 15 -2.72 -30.00 6.54
C GLU A 15 -2.54 -29.43 7.92
N GLY A 16 -3.37 -29.88 8.86
CA GLY A 16 -3.27 -29.32 10.20
C GLY A 16 -3.61 -27.84 10.24
N MET A 17 -4.23 -27.32 9.21
CA MET A 17 -4.57 -25.91 9.14
C MET A 17 -6.00 -25.76 8.72
N MET A 18 -6.62 -24.69 9.21
CA MET A 18 -7.96 -24.38 8.80
C MET A 18 -7.94 -23.66 7.47
N LYS A 19 -8.95 -23.92 6.67
CA LYS A 19 -9.08 -23.24 5.40
C LYS A 19 -9.31 -21.76 5.66
N TYR A 20 -8.64 -20.91 4.88
CA TYR A 20 -8.79 -19.48 5.03
C TYR A 20 -10.23 -19.05 4.73
N GLN A 21 -10.76 -18.23 5.59
CA GLN A 21 -12.08 -17.65 5.40
C GLN A 21 -11.95 -16.15 5.56
N ILE A 22 -12.70 -15.43 4.74
CA ILE A 22 -12.69 -13.98 4.84
C ILE A 22 -13.40 -13.58 6.12
N PRO A 23 -12.74 -12.86 7.03
CA PRO A 23 -13.36 -12.48 8.28
C PRO A 23 -14.47 -11.45 8.04
N ARG A 24 -15.42 -11.41 8.95
CA ARG A 24 -16.49 -10.40 8.89
C ARG A 24 -16.01 -9.08 9.46
N GLU A 25 -15.00 -9.12 10.32
CA GLU A 25 -14.49 -7.94 10.99
C GLU A 25 -12.96 -7.95 10.91
N HIS A 26 -12.38 -6.83 11.22
CA HIS A 26 -10.92 -6.71 11.30
C HIS A 26 -10.24 -6.97 9.96
N TYR A 27 -10.83 -6.45 8.89
CA TYR A 27 -10.21 -6.47 7.59
C TYR A 27 -10.32 -5.06 6.97
N PHE A 28 -9.52 -4.82 5.96
CA PHE A 28 -9.62 -3.56 5.22
C PHE A 28 -9.78 -3.86 3.74
N ARG A 29 -10.28 -2.86 3.01
CA ARG A 29 -10.52 -3.00 1.58
C ARG A 29 -9.52 -2.18 0.82
N MET A 30 -9.14 -2.69 -0.33
CA MET A 30 -8.24 -2.00 -1.21
C MET A 30 -8.73 -2.21 -2.64
N TYR A 31 -8.58 -1.20 -3.45
CA TYR A 31 -8.98 -1.33 -4.86
C TYR A 31 -8.05 -2.28 -5.58
N ASN A 32 -8.62 -3.14 -6.40
CA ASN A 32 -7.82 -4.05 -7.20
C ASN A 32 -6.87 -3.29 -8.14
N LYS A 33 -7.26 -2.09 -8.55
CA LYS A 33 -6.44 -1.27 -9.43
C LYS A 33 -5.08 -0.92 -8.83
N VAL A 34 -4.90 -1.13 -7.54
CA VAL A 34 -3.60 -0.86 -6.92
C VAL A 34 -2.50 -1.68 -7.58
N PHE A 35 -2.84 -2.84 -8.14
CA PHE A 35 -1.84 -3.67 -8.80
C PHE A 35 -1.46 -3.14 -10.18
N ASP A 36 -2.20 -2.17 -10.69
CA ASP A 36 -1.87 -1.52 -11.95
C ASP A 36 -1.03 -0.27 -11.75
N LEU A 37 -0.71 0.07 -10.50
CA LEU A 37 0.06 1.27 -10.19
C LEU A 37 1.56 1.08 -10.40
N ASP A 38 1.99 -0.15 -10.60
CA ASP A 38 3.41 -0.46 -10.79
C ASP A 38 4.26 0.05 -9.63
N LEU A 39 3.85 -0.26 -8.42
CA LEU A 39 4.58 0.12 -7.23
C LEU A 39 5.58 -0.97 -6.86
N LYS A 40 6.74 -0.54 -6.37
CA LYS A 40 7.66 -1.50 -5.79
C LYS A 40 7.05 -2.09 -4.53
N ALA A 41 7.48 -3.29 -4.19
CA ALA A 41 6.92 -4.02 -3.05
C ALA A 41 6.96 -3.20 -1.77
N THR A 42 8.06 -2.50 -1.50
CA THR A 42 8.21 -1.70 -0.29
C THR A 42 7.23 -0.53 -0.29
N THR A 43 7.09 0.14 -1.43
CA THR A 43 6.14 1.24 -1.56
C THR A 43 4.71 0.74 -1.39
N PHE A 44 4.41 -0.41 -2.00
CA PHE A 44 3.11 -1.03 -1.88
C PHE A 44 2.79 -1.36 -0.41
N LEU A 45 3.77 -1.86 0.32
CA LEU A 45 3.58 -2.22 1.72
C LEU A 45 3.22 -0.99 2.57
N VAL A 46 3.94 0.11 2.38
CA VAL A 46 3.65 1.34 3.10
C VAL A 46 2.26 1.86 2.73
N TYR A 47 1.95 1.85 1.44
CA TYR A 47 0.65 2.29 0.97
C TYR A 47 -0.48 1.44 1.57
N SER A 48 -0.29 0.13 1.57
CA SER A 48 -1.28 -0.80 2.11
C SER A 48 -1.55 -0.53 3.58
N TYR A 49 -0.50 -0.24 4.34
CA TYR A 49 -0.69 0.06 5.75
C TYR A 49 -1.48 1.35 5.94
N LEU A 50 -1.22 2.36 5.12
CA LEU A 50 -1.99 3.61 5.19
C LEU A 50 -3.46 3.37 4.83
N VAL A 51 -3.73 2.55 3.82
CA VAL A 51 -5.11 2.21 3.45
C VAL A 51 -5.80 1.51 4.63
N CYS A 52 -5.07 0.60 5.26
CA CYS A 52 -5.60 -0.11 6.43
C CYS A 52 -5.94 0.86 7.56
N CYS A 53 -5.05 1.81 7.84
CA CYS A 53 -5.26 2.78 8.90
C CYS A 53 -6.38 3.76 8.60
N ALA A 54 -6.49 4.17 7.35
CA ALA A 54 -7.48 5.16 6.97
C ALA A 54 -8.90 4.63 7.01
N GLY A 55 -9.08 3.36 6.66
CA GLY A 55 -10.40 2.76 6.65
C GLY A 55 -11.37 3.58 5.81
N ASN A 56 -12.57 3.77 6.32
CA ASN A 56 -13.59 4.51 5.59
C ASN A 56 -13.39 6.03 5.67
N LYS A 57 -12.49 6.50 6.52
CA LYS A 57 -12.30 7.94 6.68
C LYS A 57 -11.45 8.55 5.58
N GLY A 58 -10.67 7.73 4.91
CA GLY A 58 -9.81 8.22 3.83
C GLY A 58 -8.56 8.95 4.29
N SER A 59 -8.35 9.14 5.56
CA SER A 59 -7.14 9.75 6.08
C SER A 59 -6.74 9.12 7.40
N CYS A 60 -5.46 9.22 7.73
CA CYS A 60 -4.91 8.64 8.95
C CYS A 60 -3.67 9.44 9.38
N TRP A 61 -3.27 9.21 10.61
CA TRP A 61 -2.12 9.96 11.16
C TRP A 61 -1.21 9.09 12.02
N PRO A 62 -0.77 7.94 11.54
CA PRO A 62 0.17 7.12 12.31
C PRO A 62 1.53 7.80 12.38
N SER A 63 2.26 7.56 13.46
CA SER A 63 3.61 8.06 13.58
C SER A 63 4.54 7.24 12.68
N LEU A 64 5.69 7.80 12.36
CA LEU A 64 6.67 7.09 11.54
C LEU A 64 7.11 5.82 12.25
N GLU A 65 7.24 5.86 13.57
CA GLU A 65 7.62 4.67 14.32
C GLU A 65 6.55 3.60 14.24
N THR A 66 5.29 4.00 14.25
CA THR A 66 4.20 3.05 14.13
C THR A 66 4.21 2.40 12.75
N ILE A 67 4.40 3.20 11.69
CA ILE A 67 4.47 2.64 10.35
C ILE A 67 5.68 1.70 10.24
N SER A 68 6.81 2.12 10.79
CA SER A 68 8.02 1.32 10.79
C SER A 68 7.78 -0.04 11.46
N ARG A 69 7.17 0.00 12.63
CA ARG A 69 6.93 -1.24 13.37
C ARG A 69 5.95 -2.16 12.65
N LYS A 70 4.92 -1.59 12.05
CA LYS A 70 3.89 -2.40 11.40
C LYS A 70 4.33 -2.95 10.05
N THR A 71 5.22 -2.26 9.37
CA THR A 71 5.68 -2.71 8.05
C THR A 71 6.99 -3.47 8.11
N GLY A 72 7.71 -3.39 9.24
CA GLY A 72 9.02 -4.02 9.34
C GLY A 72 10.12 -3.25 8.65
N LEU A 73 9.86 -1.99 8.28
CA LEU A 73 10.84 -1.17 7.60
C LEU A 73 11.45 -0.16 8.57
N SER A 74 12.66 0.31 8.28
CA SER A 74 13.26 1.36 9.10
C SER A 74 12.52 2.67 8.90
N VAL A 75 12.64 3.57 9.87
CA VAL A 75 11.98 4.87 9.79
C VAL A 75 12.43 5.64 8.55
N SER A 76 13.71 5.60 8.22
CA SER A 76 14.20 6.31 7.05
C SER A 76 13.63 5.74 5.76
N THR A 77 13.49 4.41 5.68
CA THR A 77 12.86 3.76 4.53
C THR A 77 11.40 4.15 4.43
N VAL A 78 10.69 4.19 5.57
CA VAL A 78 9.30 4.63 5.58
C VAL A 78 9.19 6.05 5.03
N GLN A 79 10.06 6.96 5.49
CA GLN A 79 10.03 8.34 5.01
C GLN A 79 10.25 8.43 3.51
N GLU A 80 11.18 7.65 3.01
CA GLU A 80 11.47 7.64 1.58
C GLU A 80 10.26 7.19 0.77
N HIS A 81 9.61 6.12 1.20
CA HIS A 81 8.48 5.59 0.46
C HIS A 81 7.21 6.43 0.62
N LEU A 82 7.07 7.13 1.75
CA LEU A 82 6.00 8.12 1.88
C LEU A 82 6.18 9.25 0.88
N LYS A 83 7.44 9.67 0.68
CA LYS A 83 7.72 10.71 -0.29
C LYS A 83 7.41 10.23 -1.70
N ILE A 84 7.73 8.99 -2.02
CA ILE A 84 7.41 8.42 -3.33
C ILE A 84 5.91 8.39 -3.54
N LEU A 85 5.14 7.98 -2.53
CA LEU A 85 3.70 7.94 -2.63
C LEU A 85 3.11 9.32 -2.85
N GLU A 86 3.68 10.32 -2.21
CA GLU A 86 3.26 11.69 -2.37
C GLU A 86 3.56 12.20 -3.78
N GLN A 87 4.75 11.89 -4.29
CA GLN A 87 5.14 12.26 -5.64
C GLN A 87 4.27 11.58 -6.69
N ARG A 88 3.86 10.34 -6.43
CA ARG A 88 2.98 9.60 -7.31
C ARG A 88 1.53 10.04 -7.19
N GLN A 89 1.24 11.01 -6.32
CA GLN A 89 -0.11 11.53 -6.11
C GLN A 89 -1.09 10.47 -5.60
N LEU A 90 -0.56 9.53 -4.84
CA LEU A 90 -1.39 8.50 -4.21
C LEU A 90 -1.83 8.93 -2.82
N ILE A 91 -1.05 9.77 -2.18
CA ILE A 91 -1.38 10.34 -0.88
C ILE A 91 -1.06 11.83 -0.86
N SER A 92 -1.70 12.51 0.04
CA SER A 92 -1.40 13.91 0.34
C SER A 92 -1.01 13.97 1.81
N LYS A 93 0.05 14.68 2.10
CA LYS A 93 0.53 14.82 3.47
C LYS A 93 0.33 16.25 3.95
N SER A 94 -0.28 16.38 5.11
CA SER A 94 -0.39 17.68 5.74
C SER A 94 0.04 17.56 7.19
N ARG A 95 0.39 18.68 7.80
CA ARG A 95 0.80 18.70 9.19
C ARG A 95 -0.26 19.42 9.99
N HIS A 96 -0.77 18.76 10.99
CA HIS A 96 -1.73 19.35 11.87
C HIS A 96 -1.16 19.46 13.27
N ARG A 97 -1.47 20.56 13.91
CA ARG A 97 -1.08 20.76 15.27
C ARG A 97 -2.05 19.98 16.14
N ILE A 98 -1.51 19.25 17.09
CA ILE A 98 -2.36 18.56 18.03
C ILE A 98 -2.85 19.58 19.04
N ASP A 99 -4.13 19.55 19.33
CA ASP A 99 -4.68 20.40 20.37
C ASP A 99 -3.98 20.06 21.68
N GLY A 100 -3.48 21.08 22.38
CA GLY A 100 -2.69 20.86 23.55
C GLY A 100 -1.23 21.23 23.41
N GLY A 101 -0.81 21.53 22.18
CA GLY A 101 0.44 22.26 22.00
C GLY A 101 1.72 21.47 21.87
N TRP A 102 1.69 20.18 22.02
CA TRP A 102 2.92 19.40 21.97
C TRP A 102 2.94 18.49 20.75
N GLY A 103 3.61 18.95 19.72
CA GLY A 103 3.87 18.12 18.57
C GLY A 103 2.97 18.38 17.39
N LYS A 104 3.44 17.95 16.22
CA LYS A 104 2.71 18.01 14.97
C LYS A 104 2.66 16.62 14.41
N ASN A 105 1.46 16.15 14.13
CA ASN A 105 1.33 14.88 13.45
C ASN A 105 1.15 15.09 11.97
N ASN A 106 1.75 14.20 11.21
CA ASN A 106 1.49 14.15 9.78
C ASN A 106 0.15 13.46 9.58
N VAL A 107 -0.69 14.06 8.77
CA VAL A 107 -1.95 13.46 8.36
C VAL A 107 -1.79 13.05 6.90
N TYR A 108 -2.04 11.79 6.63
CA TYR A 108 -1.94 11.23 5.28
C TYR A 108 -3.35 11.02 4.77
N THR A 109 -3.68 11.65 3.66
CA THR A 109 -4.98 11.51 3.03
C THR A 109 -4.80 10.69 1.76
N LEU A 110 -5.60 9.65 1.62
CA LEU A 110 -5.54 8.81 0.42
C LEU A 110 -6.24 9.53 -0.71
N LEU A 111 -5.61 9.55 -1.86
CA LEU A 111 -6.17 10.21 -3.04
C LEU A 111 -6.83 9.19 -3.95
N SER A 112 -7.72 9.67 -4.81
CA SER A 112 -8.48 8.79 -5.67
C SER A 112 -7.60 8.10 -6.69
N LEU A 113 -7.83 6.83 -6.91
CA LEU A 113 -7.15 6.07 -7.95
C LEU A 113 -7.84 6.23 -9.30
N ASP A 114 -8.86 7.07 -9.40
CA ASP A 114 -9.50 7.32 -10.68
C ASP A 114 -8.77 8.36 -11.50
N ASN A 115 -7.80 9.03 -10.91
CA ASN A 115 -6.97 9.99 -11.64
C ASN A 115 -5.98 9.22 -12.51
N PRO A 116 -6.01 9.36 -13.83
CA PRO A 116 -5.10 8.62 -14.70
C PRO A 116 -3.63 8.93 -14.47
N GLU A 117 -3.32 10.07 -13.89
CA GLU A 117 -1.93 10.42 -13.65
C GLU A 117 -1.23 9.48 -12.68
N VAL A 118 -1.99 8.85 -11.78
CA VAL A 118 -1.36 7.96 -10.81
C VAL A 118 -0.82 6.68 -11.44
N TYR A 119 -1.26 6.38 -12.66
CA TYR A 119 -0.80 5.18 -13.37
C TYR A 119 0.40 5.45 -14.27
N ARG A 120 0.79 6.72 -14.39
CA ARG A 120 1.99 7.03 -15.12
C ARG A 120 3.16 6.77 -14.19
N THR A 121 3.97 5.82 -14.57
CA THR A 121 5.27 5.71 -13.94
C THR A 121 5.94 7.06 -14.10
N PRO A 122 6.59 7.57 -13.09
CA PRO A 122 7.41 8.75 -13.26
C PRO A 122 8.32 8.42 -14.40
N SER A 123 8.12 9.05 -15.49
CA SER A 123 8.88 8.75 -16.65
C SER A 123 10.29 8.83 -16.26
N ALA A 124 10.96 7.77 -16.50
CA ALA A 124 12.36 7.87 -16.66
C ALA A 124 12.55 9.08 -17.50
N PRO A 125 13.58 9.80 -17.26
CA PRO A 125 13.83 11.01 -17.99
C PRO A 125 13.52 10.72 -19.43
N GLU A 126 12.79 11.59 -20.01
CA GLU A 126 12.31 11.31 -21.29
C GLU A 126 13.31 11.01 -22.27
N GLU A 127 14.45 11.48 -21.99
CA GLU A 127 15.45 11.24 -22.93
C GLU A 127 15.80 9.83 -23.05
N LEU A 128 15.44 9.05 -22.11
CA LEU A 128 15.83 7.75 -22.23
C LEU A 128 15.35 7.14 -23.44
N PRO A 129 14.29 7.39 -23.73
CA PRO A 129 13.84 6.70 -24.78
C PRO A 129 14.53 7.01 -25.96
N LEU A 130 14.77 7.60 -26.00
CA LEU A 130 15.17 7.78 -27.00
C LEU A 130 16.02 7.25 -27.61
N ASN A 131 16.17 7.33 -27.60
CA ASN A 131 16.91 7.04 -28.28
C ASN A 131 17.61 6.24 -28.49
N ILE A 132 17.83 6.15 -27.99
CA ILE A 132 18.61 5.39 -28.00
C ILE A 132 18.48 4.42 -28.75
N GLY A 133 17.81 3.95 -28.49
CA GLY A 133 17.74 2.88 -29.02
C GLY A 133 17.88 2.91 -30.33
N GLU A 134 17.55 3.53 -30.58
CA GLU A 134 17.50 3.46 -31.68
C GLU A 134 18.59 3.46 -32.32
N GLU A 135 19.22 3.90 -31.91
CA GLU A 135 20.21 3.92 -32.55
C GLU A 135 20.85 2.85 -32.55
N LEU A 136 20.53 2.26 -32.08
CA LEU A 136 21.11 1.20 -32.01
C LEU A 136 21.19 0.67 -33.08
N PRO A 137 21.38 0.82 -33.61
CA PRO A 137 21.44 0.33 -34.58
C PRO A 137 21.86 -0.40 -34.91
N LEU A 138 21.89 -0.42 -34.86
CA LEU A 138 22.30 -1.07 -35.36
C LEU A 138 22.36 -1.68 -35.77
#